data_13262d5ceb12d09e9efce95b4c88105a
#
_entry.id   13262d5ceb12d09e9efce95b4c88105a
#
_cell.length_a   1.000
_cell.length_b   1.000
_cell.length_c   1.000
_cell.angle_alpha   90.00
_cell.angle_beta   90.00
_cell.angle_gamma   90.00
#
_symmetry.space_group_name_H-M   'P 1'
#
loop_
_entity.id
_entity.type
_entity.pdbx_description
1 polymer ?
#
loop_
_entity_poly.entity_id
_entity_poly.type
_entity_poly.pdbx_seq_one_letter_code
_entity_poly.pdbx_strand_id
1 'polypeptide(L)'
;MKTLILIGGATACGKSTLAKNLCRYIPNSIKYRRYQGFFDIALQKNIPKNEVFQKISSVEVDDWFVNVCNNSEVVISDVHYAVQMNRNEMNTNVNIYQNYVSTISDDLLKKISLKNIRIIAIFLSCSPLQCFTRAISRYSENQKNIRNISVEDATIENLAEEKEWNDILDTGLVDGVKLDSEYFSVGQLTDQCLKYLNNNETRKLIRIKTDE
;
A
#
# COMPACT_ATOMS: atom_id res chain seq x y z
N MET A 1 4.01 -3.26 21.40
CA MET A 1 4.83 -2.48 20.42
C MET A 1 3.90 -2.04 19.30
N LYS A 2 3.89 -0.76 18.94
CA LYS A 2 3.06 -0.26 17.83
C LYS A 2 3.59 -0.77 16.50
N THR A 3 2.69 -1.07 15.57
CA THR A 3 3.07 -1.68 14.29
C THR A 3 2.34 -1.00 13.12
N LEU A 4 3.08 -0.67 12.08
CA LEU A 4 2.55 -0.28 10.78
C LEU A 4 2.74 -1.43 9.80
N ILE A 5 1.67 -1.89 9.18
CA ILE A 5 1.68 -2.90 8.13
C ILE A 5 1.35 -2.22 6.80
N LEU A 6 2.33 -2.19 5.90
CA LEU A 6 2.19 -1.68 4.55
C LEU A 6 1.94 -2.84 3.59
N ILE A 7 0.86 -2.80 2.82
CA ILE A 7 0.54 -3.84 1.83
C ILE A 7 0.61 -3.21 0.44
N GLY A 8 1.66 -3.53 -0.28
CA GLY A 8 1.92 -3.04 -1.63
C GLY A 8 1.82 -4.10 -2.72
N GLY A 9 2.10 -3.69 -3.95
CA GLY A 9 2.02 -4.50 -5.16
C GLY A 9 1.16 -3.84 -6.23
N ALA A 10 1.12 -4.39 -7.43
CA ALA A 10 0.43 -3.82 -8.57
C ALA A 10 -1.09 -3.66 -8.39
N THR A 11 -1.71 -2.91 -9.28
CA THR A 11 -3.17 -2.76 -9.32
C THR A 11 -3.83 -4.14 -9.47
N ALA A 12 -4.92 -4.35 -8.74
CA ALA A 12 -5.71 -5.59 -8.74
C ALA A 12 -5.03 -6.84 -8.14
N CYS A 13 -3.82 -6.76 -7.57
CA CYS A 13 -3.18 -7.88 -6.87
C CYS A 13 -3.85 -8.27 -5.52
N GLY A 14 -4.82 -7.52 -5.02
CA GLY A 14 -5.59 -7.90 -3.83
C GLY A 14 -5.28 -7.14 -2.54
N LYS A 15 -4.43 -6.10 -2.58
CA LYS A 15 -4.03 -5.29 -1.42
C LYS A 15 -5.15 -4.91 -0.46
N SER A 16 -6.19 -4.26 -1.00
CA SER A 16 -7.31 -3.76 -0.19
C SER A 16 -8.15 -4.88 0.43
N THR A 17 -8.21 -6.04 -0.23
CA THR A 17 -8.90 -7.22 0.27
C THR A 17 -8.14 -7.84 1.43
N LEU A 18 -6.82 -8.01 1.28
CA LEU A 18 -5.96 -8.51 2.35
C LEU A 18 -5.96 -7.56 3.55
N ALA A 19 -5.81 -6.24 3.33
CA ALA A 19 -5.87 -5.24 4.40
C ALA A 19 -7.17 -5.32 5.20
N LYS A 20 -8.31 -5.44 4.51
CA LYS A 20 -9.62 -5.59 5.13
C LYS A 20 -9.75 -6.88 5.95
N ASN A 21 -9.17 -7.98 5.45
CA ASN A 21 -9.18 -9.25 6.18
C ASN A 21 -8.28 -9.19 7.41
N LEU A 22 -7.05 -8.70 7.29
CA LEU A 22 -6.15 -8.59 8.44
C LEU A 22 -6.77 -7.78 9.58
N CYS A 23 -7.50 -6.69 9.27
CA CYS A 23 -8.22 -5.92 10.28
C CYS A 23 -9.30 -6.72 11.04
N ARG A 24 -9.79 -7.85 10.52
CA ARG A 24 -10.76 -8.71 11.21
C ARG A 24 -10.09 -9.66 12.19
N TYR A 25 -8.82 -9.99 11.97
CA TYR A 25 -8.09 -10.98 12.75
C TYR A 25 -7.07 -10.38 13.71
N ILE A 26 -6.63 -9.14 13.46
CA ILE A 26 -5.68 -8.45 14.34
C ILE A 26 -6.45 -7.52 15.27
N PRO A 27 -6.52 -7.82 16.57
CA PRO A 27 -7.21 -6.97 17.53
C PRO A 27 -6.64 -5.54 17.55
N ASN A 28 -7.48 -4.56 17.83
CA ASN A 28 -7.11 -3.14 17.95
C ASN A 28 -6.40 -2.58 16.70
N SER A 29 -6.58 -3.24 15.55
CA SER A 29 -6.05 -2.73 14.28
C SER A 29 -7.03 -1.79 13.59
N ILE A 30 -6.48 -0.81 12.92
CA ILE A 30 -7.25 0.08 12.05
C ILE A 30 -6.72 0.01 10.62
N LYS A 31 -7.64 0.07 9.66
CA LYS A 31 -7.27 0.28 8.27
C LYS A 31 -7.23 1.78 7.99
N TYR A 32 -6.06 2.30 7.69
CA TYR A 32 -5.88 3.71 7.39
C TYR A 32 -4.88 3.92 6.26
N ARG A 33 -5.28 4.66 5.25
CA ARG A 33 -4.42 5.03 4.12
C ARG A 33 -3.89 6.44 4.32
N ARG A 34 -2.61 6.65 3.99
CA ARG A 34 -1.99 7.97 4.10
C ARG A 34 -2.83 9.09 3.46
N TYR A 35 -3.38 8.86 2.27
CA TYR A 35 -4.18 9.90 1.59
C TYR A 35 -5.46 10.30 2.34
N GLN A 36 -5.99 9.48 3.25
CA GLN A 36 -7.13 9.85 4.08
C GLN A 36 -6.80 11.07 4.95
N GLY A 37 -5.52 11.23 5.31
CA GLY A 37 -5.03 12.40 6.05
C GLY A 37 -5.35 13.73 5.38
N PHE A 38 -5.39 13.79 4.05
CA PHE A 38 -5.82 15.01 3.35
C PHE A 38 -7.24 15.43 3.75
N PHE A 39 -8.15 14.47 3.81
CA PHE A 39 -9.55 14.72 4.12
C PHE A 39 -9.79 14.94 5.61
N ASP A 40 -9.05 14.24 6.46
CA ASP A 40 -9.16 14.40 7.91
C ASP A 40 -8.65 15.78 8.34
N ILE A 41 -7.50 16.22 7.78
CA ILE A 41 -6.97 17.58 8.00
C ILE A 41 -7.93 18.64 7.43
N ALA A 42 -8.48 18.38 6.23
CA ALA A 42 -9.44 19.29 5.62
C ALA A 42 -10.69 19.47 6.50
N LEU A 43 -11.19 18.38 7.06
CA LEU A 43 -12.33 18.43 7.98
C LEU A 43 -11.99 19.25 9.23
N GLN A 44 -10.82 19.03 9.83
CA GLN A 44 -10.36 19.75 11.00
C GLN A 44 -10.19 21.26 10.75
N LYS A 45 -9.68 21.62 9.55
CA LYS A 45 -9.42 23.01 9.16
C LYS A 45 -10.61 23.68 8.44
N ASN A 46 -11.73 22.99 8.27
CA ASN A 46 -12.90 23.44 7.50
C ASN A 46 -12.55 23.82 6.04
N ILE A 47 -11.68 23.06 5.40
CA ILE A 47 -11.28 23.27 3.99
C ILE A 47 -12.29 22.56 3.07
N PRO A 48 -12.83 23.25 2.05
CA PRO A 48 -13.72 22.65 1.07
C PRO A 48 -13.04 21.50 0.30
N LYS A 49 -13.80 20.44 -0.04
CA LYS A 49 -13.26 19.22 -0.69
C LYS A 49 -12.52 19.51 -2.00
N ASN A 50 -12.95 20.49 -2.77
CA ASN A 50 -12.32 20.88 -4.02
C ASN A 50 -10.99 21.62 -3.87
N GLU A 51 -10.66 22.07 -2.66
CA GLU A 51 -9.43 22.83 -2.36
C GLU A 51 -8.39 22.01 -1.56
N VAL A 52 -8.75 20.79 -1.17
CA VAL A 52 -7.95 19.95 -0.25
C VAL A 52 -6.51 19.80 -0.72
N PHE A 53 -6.31 19.40 -1.99
CA PHE A 53 -4.97 19.14 -2.53
C PHE A 53 -4.17 20.41 -2.85
N GLN A 54 -4.80 21.57 -2.84
CA GLN A 54 -4.13 22.86 -3.04
C GLN A 54 -3.69 23.47 -1.71
N LYS A 55 -4.46 23.20 -0.63
CA LYS A 55 -4.27 23.85 0.67
C LYS A 55 -3.55 22.98 1.70
N ILE A 56 -3.45 21.68 1.48
CA ILE A 56 -2.81 20.75 2.40
C ILE A 56 -1.57 20.17 1.73
N SER A 57 -0.42 20.34 2.35
CA SER A 57 0.84 19.82 1.84
C SER A 57 1.00 18.32 2.15
N SER A 58 1.84 17.65 1.34
CA SER A 58 2.21 16.25 1.61
C SER A 58 2.92 16.07 2.95
N VAL A 59 3.67 17.08 3.39
CA VAL A 59 4.37 17.07 4.68
C VAL A 59 3.37 17.06 5.86
N GLU A 60 2.31 17.87 5.78
CA GLU A 60 1.25 17.84 6.80
C GLU A 60 0.54 16.48 6.85
N VAL A 61 0.33 15.86 5.67
CA VAL A 61 -0.27 14.53 5.60
C VAL A 61 0.65 13.46 6.16
N ASP A 62 1.96 13.56 5.93
CA ASP A 62 2.95 12.67 6.52
C ASP A 62 2.95 12.77 8.04
N ASP A 63 2.97 13.99 8.57
CA ASP A 63 2.95 14.22 10.02
C ASP A 63 1.63 13.72 10.65
N TRP A 64 0.51 13.92 9.96
CA TRP A 64 -0.78 13.36 10.35
C TRP A 64 -0.75 11.83 10.37
N PHE A 65 -0.23 11.19 9.32
CA PHE A 65 -0.12 9.73 9.23
C PHE A 65 0.79 9.16 10.33
N VAL A 66 1.93 9.81 10.61
CA VAL A 66 2.80 9.46 11.73
C VAL A 66 2.04 9.53 13.07
N ASN A 67 1.23 10.56 13.28
CA ASN A 67 0.40 10.70 14.48
C ASN A 67 -0.64 9.57 14.58
N VAL A 68 -1.30 9.20 13.48
CA VAL A 68 -2.23 8.07 13.45
C VAL A 68 -1.51 6.78 13.85
N CYS A 69 -0.34 6.51 13.26
CA CYS A 69 0.47 5.35 13.60
C CYS A 69 0.94 5.37 15.06
N ASN A 70 1.25 6.56 15.59
CA ASN A 70 1.69 6.70 16.97
C ASN A 70 0.55 6.59 18.00
N ASN A 71 -0.70 6.79 17.61
CA ASN A 71 -1.87 6.71 18.49
C ASN A 71 -2.64 5.39 18.36
N SER A 72 -2.23 4.49 17.47
CA SER A 72 -2.86 3.20 17.24
C SER A 72 -1.91 2.06 17.60
N GLU A 73 -2.44 0.92 18.02
CA GLU A 73 -1.63 -0.29 18.27
C GLU A 73 -1.13 -0.89 16.96
N VAL A 74 -2.04 -1.05 16.00
CA VAL A 74 -1.72 -1.57 14.66
C VAL A 74 -2.42 -0.74 13.60
N VAL A 75 -1.66 -0.22 12.65
CA VAL A 75 -2.19 0.43 11.44
C VAL A 75 -1.91 -0.45 10.24
N ILE A 76 -2.94 -0.74 9.44
CA ILE A 76 -2.84 -1.50 8.21
C ILE A 76 -3.15 -0.58 7.04
N SER A 77 -2.18 -0.37 6.15
CA SER A 77 -2.29 0.54 5.03
C SER A 77 -2.02 -0.18 3.71
N ASP A 78 -3.01 -0.21 2.83
CA ASP A 78 -2.80 -0.62 1.45
C ASP A 78 -2.24 0.55 0.64
N VAL A 79 -1.07 0.35 0.05
CA VAL A 79 -0.25 1.38 -0.57
C VAL A 79 0.22 0.98 -1.97
N HIS A 80 0.76 1.94 -2.71
CA HIS A 80 1.68 1.69 -3.80
C HIS A 80 3.08 2.06 -3.34
N TYR A 81 4.05 1.19 -3.55
CA TYR A 81 5.46 1.47 -3.25
C TYR A 81 6.06 2.36 -4.33
N ALA A 82 5.77 2.07 -5.61
CA ALA A 82 6.22 2.89 -6.71
C ALA A 82 5.37 4.14 -6.90
N VAL A 83 6.00 5.23 -7.28
CA VAL A 83 5.31 6.34 -7.95
C VAL A 83 4.81 5.80 -9.27
N GLN A 84 3.50 5.75 -9.48
CA GLN A 84 2.97 5.40 -10.80
C GLN A 84 3.52 6.40 -11.82
N MET A 85 4.54 5.96 -12.55
CA MET A 85 5.07 6.75 -13.66
C MET A 85 3.93 7.06 -14.62
N ASN A 86 3.74 8.33 -14.89
CA ASN A 86 2.77 8.95 -15.77
C ASN A 86 2.09 7.99 -16.75
N ARG A 87 0.95 7.49 -16.37
CA ARG A 87 -0.01 6.97 -17.32
C ARG A 87 -0.70 8.20 -17.94
N ASN A 88 -0.10 8.69 -18.99
CA ASN A 88 -0.57 9.79 -19.81
C ASN A 88 -0.29 11.21 -19.26
N GLU A 89 0.69 11.82 -19.83
CA GLU A 89 0.82 13.28 -19.95
C GLU A 89 -0.42 13.96 -20.57
N MET A 90 -1.41 13.18 -20.99
CA MET A 90 -2.57 13.70 -21.73
C MET A 90 -3.84 13.95 -20.94
N ASN A 91 -3.98 13.51 -19.70
CA ASN A 91 -5.22 13.76 -18.97
C ASN A 91 -5.02 14.08 -17.51
N THR A 92 -4.91 15.36 -17.29
CA THR A 92 -5.44 16.15 -16.18
C THR A 92 -4.82 15.94 -14.81
N ASN A 93 -4.59 17.03 -14.17
CA ASN A 93 -4.16 17.34 -12.80
C ASN A 93 -4.64 16.39 -11.68
N VAL A 94 -5.70 15.62 -11.88
CA VAL A 94 -6.26 14.67 -10.91
C VAL A 94 -5.36 13.43 -10.73
N ASN A 95 -4.71 12.94 -11.79
CA ASN A 95 -3.87 11.74 -11.71
C ASN A 95 -2.53 12.00 -11.02
N ILE A 96 -1.97 13.19 -11.13
CA ILE A 96 -0.74 13.59 -10.45
C ILE A 96 -0.96 13.53 -8.92
N TYR A 97 -2.08 14.02 -8.42
CA TYR A 97 -2.37 14.04 -7.00
C TYR A 97 -2.60 12.64 -6.41
N GLN A 98 -3.28 11.74 -7.12
CA GLN A 98 -3.47 10.37 -6.65
C GLN A 98 -2.16 9.59 -6.52
N ASN A 99 -1.19 9.83 -7.39
CA ASN A 99 0.09 9.15 -7.37
C ASN A 99 0.98 9.60 -6.20
N TYR A 100 1.07 10.90 -5.94
CA TYR A 100 1.80 11.42 -4.77
C TYR A 100 1.19 11.03 -3.43
N VAL A 101 -0.10 10.74 -3.41
CA VAL A 101 -0.88 10.50 -2.20
C VAL A 101 -0.78 9.07 -1.71
N SER A 102 -0.47 8.12 -2.60
CA SER A 102 -0.45 6.69 -2.28
C SER A 102 0.95 6.10 -2.05
N THR A 103 2.00 6.82 -2.37
CA THR A 103 3.38 6.36 -2.18
C THR A 103 3.87 6.58 -0.76
N ILE A 104 4.75 5.70 -0.33
CA ILE A 104 5.47 5.79 0.94
C ILE A 104 6.90 6.23 0.63
N SER A 105 7.31 7.38 1.13
CA SER A 105 8.67 7.87 0.95
C SER A 105 9.61 7.39 2.07
N ASP A 106 10.92 7.33 1.77
CA ASP A 106 11.94 7.01 2.76
C ASP A 106 11.90 7.97 3.96
N ASP A 107 11.62 9.25 3.71
CA ASP A 107 11.52 10.25 4.78
C ASP A 107 10.34 9.97 5.71
N LEU A 108 9.21 9.51 5.16
CA LEU A 108 8.07 9.07 5.97
C LEU A 108 8.43 7.83 6.79
N LEU A 109 9.09 6.84 6.19
CA LEU A 109 9.55 5.65 6.90
C LEU A 109 10.51 6.00 8.04
N LYS A 110 11.46 6.90 7.81
CA LYS A 110 12.36 7.42 8.86
C LYS A 110 11.59 8.10 9.98
N LYS A 111 10.64 8.99 9.67
CA LYS A 111 9.79 9.65 10.67
C LYS A 111 9.03 8.65 11.54
N ILE A 112 8.49 7.60 10.95
CA ILE A 112 7.75 6.54 11.66
C ILE A 112 8.70 5.72 12.54
N SER A 113 9.84 5.32 12.01
CA SER A 113 10.87 4.56 12.73
C SER A 113 11.38 5.29 13.97
N LEU A 114 11.59 6.61 13.88
CA LEU A 114 11.99 7.45 15.01
C LEU A 114 10.96 7.48 16.17
N LYS A 115 9.72 7.04 15.93
CA LYS A 115 8.69 6.87 16.97
C LYS A 115 8.67 5.47 17.58
N ASN A 116 9.68 4.64 17.31
CA ASN A 116 9.74 3.23 17.75
C ASN A 116 8.52 2.40 17.29
N ILE A 117 8.01 2.69 16.12
CA ILE A 117 6.93 1.93 15.48
C ILE A 117 7.59 0.89 14.56
N ARG A 118 7.24 -0.38 14.76
CA ARG A 118 7.69 -1.45 13.87
C ARG A 118 6.99 -1.29 12.51
N ILE A 119 7.77 -1.35 11.44
CA ILE A 119 7.26 -1.25 10.07
C ILE A 119 7.42 -2.61 9.39
N ILE A 120 6.32 -3.12 8.84
CA ILE A 120 6.30 -4.37 8.09
C ILE A 120 5.76 -4.09 6.70
N ALA A 121 6.54 -4.42 5.67
CA ALA A 121 6.13 -4.30 4.28
C ALA A 121 5.75 -5.67 3.72
N ILE A 122 4.53 -5.79 3.23
CA ILE A 122 4.02 -6.98 2.53
C ILE A 122 3.94 -6.63 1.05
N PHE A 123 4.62 -7.40 0.21
CA PHE A 123 4.50 -7.28 -1.23
C PHE A 123 3.62 -8.41 -1.77
N LEU A 124 2.50 -8.05 -2.40
CA LEU A 124 1.66 -8.99 -3.11
C LEU A 124 2.10 -9.07 -4.57
N SER A 125 2.78 -10.17 -4.92
CA SER A 125 3.08 -10.48 -6.30
C SER A 125 1.87 -11.13 -6.99
N CYS A 126 1.73 -10.85 -8.27
CA CYS A 126 0.72 -11.43 -9.15
C CYS A 126 1.18 -11.25 -10.59
N SER A 127 0.92 -12.20 -11.47
CA SER A 127 1.31 -12.02 -12.86
C SER A 127 0.60 -10.83 -13.51
N PRO A 128 1.24 -10.12 -14.45
CA PRO A 128 0.62 -8.99 -15.14
C PRO A 128 -0.70 -9.38 -15.83
N LEU A 129 -0.78 -10.57 -16.41
CA LEU A 129 -1.99 -11.09 -17.04
C LEU A 129 -3.13 -11.24 -16.02
N GLN A 130 -2.84 -11.78 -14.84
CA GLN A 130 -3.84 -11.96 -13.80
C GLN A 130 -4.28 -10.61 -13.19
N CYS A 131 -3.35 -9.68 -13.00
CA CYS A 131 -3.68 -8.31 -12.59
C CYS A 131 -4.60 -7.63 -13.59
N PHE A 132 -4.29 -7.74 -14.88
CA PHE A 132 -5.11 -7.24 -15.98
C PHE A 132 -6.51 -7.86 -15.98
N THR A 133 -6.60 -9.20 -15.93
CA THR A 133 -7.87 -9.94 -15.91
C THR A 133 -8.75 -9.50 -14.73
N ARG A 134 -8.18 -9.42 -13.54
CA ARG A 134 -8.89 -8.97 -12.33
C ARG A 134 -9.33 -7.51 -12.42
N ALA A 135 -8.52 -6.65 -13.05
CA ALA A 135 -8.87 -5.24 -13.26
C ALA A 135 -10.07 -5.12 -14.22
N ILE A 136 -10.02 -5.79 -15.36
CA ILE A 136 -11.13 -5.79 -16.35
C ILE A 136 -12.44 -6.28 -15.72
N SER A 137 -12.40 -7.40 -14.98
CA SER A 137 -13.60 -7.93 -14.31
C SER A 137 -14.26 -6.91 -13.37
N ARG A 138 -13.47 -6.18 -12.58
CA ARG A 138 -13.99 -5.12 -11.69
C ARG A 138 -14.61 -3.95 -12.42
N TYR A 139 -14.09 -3.60 -13.60
CA TYR A 139 -14.59 -2.46 -14.39
C TYR A 139 -15.85 -2.84 -15.16
N SER A 140 -15.97 -4.09 -15.65
CA SER A 140 -17.16 -4.58 -16.31
C SER A 140 -18.38 -4.60 -15.37
N GLU A 141 -18.18 -4.90 -14.10
CA GLU A 141 -19.24 -4.89 -13.08
C GLU A 141 -19.72 -3.47 -12.72
N ASN A 142 -18.85 -2.46 -12.81
CA ASN A 142 -19.15 -1.10 -12.31
C ASN A 142 -19.39 -0.04 -13.38
N GLN A 143 -19.37 -0.36 -14.66
CA GLN A 143 -19.67 0.48 -15.86
C GLN A 143 -19.11 1.93 -15.89
N LYS A 144 -18.44 2.42 -14.84
CA LYS A 144 -18.20 3.85 -14.63
C LYS A 144 -16.79 4.36 -14.94
N ASN A 145 -15.81 3.51 -15.14
CA ASN A 145 -14.47 3.95 -15.52
C ASN A 145 -13.66 2.80 -16.14
N ILE A 146 -13.90 2.52 -17.41
CA ILE A 146 -12.98 1.67 -18.19
C ILE A 146 -11.67 2.45 -18.33
N ARG A 147 -10.70 2.18 -17.45
CA ARG A 147 -9.31 2.57 -17.72
C ARG A 147 -8.84 1.65 -18.85
N ASN A 148 -8.30 2.23 -19.90
CA ASN A 148 -7.57 1.45 -20.90
C ASN A 148 -6.28 0.94 -20.25
N ILE A 149 -6.38 -0.19 -19.56
CA ILE A 149 -5.23 -0.88 -18.97
C ILE A 149 -4.85 -1.97 -19.96
N SER A 150 -3.59 -2.06 -20.31
CA SER A 150 -3.03 -3.17 -21.10
C SER A 150 -2.26 -4.13 -20.20
N VAL A 151 -1.94 -5.31 -20.73
CA VAL A 151 -1.03 -6.26 -20.05
C VAL A 151 0.37 -5.64 -19.94
N GLU A 152 0.77 -4.83 -20.92
CA GLU A 152 2.04 -4.11 -20.90
C GLU A 152 2.10 -3.10 -19.75
N ASP A 153 1.04 -2.29 -19.56
CA ASP A 153 0.93 -1.37 -18.42
C ASP A 153 1.01 -2.12 -17.09
N ALA A 154 0.34 -3.27 -16.98
CA ALA A 154 0.39 -4.09 -15.78
C ALA A 154 1.79 -4.67 -15.53
N THR A 155 2.55 -4.98 -16.61
CA THR A 155 3.93 -5.44 -16.51
C THR A 155 4.84 -4.34 -15.98
N ILE A 156 4.75 -3.13 -16.55
CA ILE A 156 5.54 -1.96 -16.12
C ILE A 156 5.24 -1.64 -14.65
N GLU A 157 3.97 -1.65 -14.27
CA GLU A 157 3.56 -1.39 -12.88
C GLU A 157 4.13 -2.44 -11.92
N ASN A 158 4.07 -3.73 -12.27
CA ASN A 158 4.60 -4.79 -11.43
C ASN A 158 6.11 -4.65 -11.20
N LEU A 159 6.87 -4.38 -12.27
CA LEU A 159 8.32 -4.18 -12.17
C LEU A 159 8.68 -2.96 -11.31
N ALA A 160 7.95 -1.86 -11.48
CA ALA A 160 8.18 -0.65 -10.70
C ALA A 160 7.86 -0.88 -9.21
N GLU A 161 6.73 -1.51 -8.89
CA GLU A 161 6.32 -1.81 -7.51
C GLU A 161 7.31 -2.77 -6.83
N GLU A 162 7.82 -3.79 -7.53
CA GLU A 162 8.79 -4.73 -6.98
C GLU A 162 10.15 -4.06 -6.74
N LYS A 163 10.58 -3.19 -7.64
CA LYS A 163 11.81 -2.43 -7.48
C LYS A 163 11.74 -1.55 -6.23
N GLU A 164 10.73 -0.71 -6.12
CA GLU A 164 10.57 0.19 -4.97
C GLU A 164 10.41 -0.56 -3.64
N TRP A 165 9.75 -1.74 -3.66
CA TRP A 165 9.67 -2.58 -2.49
C TRP A 165 11.06 -3.10 -2.05
N ASN A 166 11.91 -3.52 -2.99
CA ASN A 166 13.27 -3.90 -2.69
C ASN A 166 14.09 -2.71 -2.15
N ASP A 167 13.97 -1.54 -2.77
CA ASP A 167 14.66 -0.32 -2.33
C ASP A 167 14.25 0.05 -0.88
N ILE A 168 12.95 -0.08 -0.54
CA ILE A 168 12.45 0.13 0.84
C ILE A 168 13.06 -0.88 1.82
N LEU A 169 13.19 -2.16 1.46
CA LEU A 169 13.81 -3.17 2.30
C LEU A 169 15.30 -2.89 2.53
N ASP A 170 15.99 -2.41 1.53
CA ASP A 170 17.43 -2.09 1.60
C ASP A 170 17.71 -0.92 2.56
N THR A 171 16.71 -0.12 2.91
CA THR A 171 16.85 0.91 3.96
C THR A 171 17.14 0.33 5.35
N GLY A 172 16.83 -0.95 5.57
CA GLY A 172 16.95 -1.61 6.88
C GLY A 172 15.92 -1.12 7.93
N LEU A 173 15.01 -0.23 7.57
CA LEU A 173 13.97 0.31 8.46
C LEU A 173 12.72 -0.57 8.54
N VAL A 174 12.59 -1.52 7.62
CA VAL A 174 11.36 -2.25 7.35
C VAL A 174 11.64 -3.76 7.34
N ASP A 175 10.82 -4.53 8.05
CA ASP A 175 10.76 -5.98 7.86
C ASP A 175 9.88 -6.28 6.64
N GLY A 176 10.22 -7.25 5.77
CA GLY A 176 9.47 -7.50 4.56
C GLY A 176 9.13 -8.95 4.30
N VAL A 177 7.98 -9.18 3.65
CA VAL A 177 7.56 -10.48 3.13
C VAL A 177 6.90 -10.33 1.77
N LYS A 178 7.29 -11.20 0.81
CA LYS A 178 6.66 -11.30 -0.51
C LYS A 178 5.72 -12.49 -0.51
N LEU A 179 4.46 -12.26 -0.88
CA LEU A 179 3.42 -13.28 -0.95
C LEU A 179 2.83 -13.32 -2.36
N ASP A 180 2.63 -14.53 -2.87
CA ASP A 180 2.02 -14.71 -4.18
C ASP A 180 0.50 -14.69 -4.07
N SER A 181 -0.13 -13.69 -4.68
CA SER A 181 -1.59 -13.53 -4.67
C SER A 181 -2.29 -14.22 -5.85
N GLU A 182 -1.54 -14.86 -6.74
CA GLU A 182 -2.10 -15.60 -7.87
C GLU A 182 -2.58 -16.98 -7.43
N TYR A 183 -1.76 -17.68 -6.66
CA TYR A 183 -2.00 -19.07 -6.26
C TYR A 183 -2.68 -19.21 -4.90
N PHE A 184 -2.62 -18.19 -4.06
CA PHE A 184 -3.21 -18.25 -2.73
C PHE A 184 -4.57 -17.55 -2.66
N SER A 185 -5.53 -18.21 -2.04
CA SER A 185 -6.79 -17.56 -1.64
C SER A 185 -6.53 -16.45 -0.61
N VAL A 186 -7.49 -15.54 -0.48
CA VAL A 186 -7.39 -14.47 0.54
C VAL A 186 -7.23 -15.01 1.96
N GLY A 187 -7.87 -16.14 2.27
CA GLY A 187 -7.70 -16.82 3.57
C GLY A 187 -6.27 -17.29 3.78
N GLN A 188 -5.71 -18.01 2.81
CA GLN A 188 -4.32 -18.49 2.87
C GLN A 188 -3.31 -17.33 2.99
N LEU A 189 -3.50 -16.25 2.22
CA LEU A 189 -2.66 -15.05 2.35
C LEU A 189 -2.76 -14.44 3.75
N THR A 190 -3.97 -14.37 4.29
CA THR A 190 -4.19 -13.85 5.65
C THR A 190 -3.46 -14.71 6.68
N ASP A 191 -3.58 -16.03 6.58
CA ASP A 191 -2.91 -16.98 7.50
C ASP A 191 -1.38 -16.88 7.43
N GLN A 192 -0.83 -16.73 6.22
CA GLN A 192 0.61 -16.53 6.05
C GLN A 192 1.07 -15.20 6.66
N CYS A 193 0.32 -14.12 6.44
CA CYS A 193 0.61 -12.84 7.08
C CYS A 193 0.58 -12.96 8.61
N LEU A 194 -0.44 -13.59 9.19
CA LEU A 194 -0.57 -13.76 10.63
C LEU A 194 0.58 -14.61 11.20
N LYS A 195 0.98 -15.68 10.51
CA LYS A 195 2.15 -16.48 10.89
C LYS A 195 3.44 -15.64 10.89
N TYR A 196 3.64 -14.81 9.85
CA TYR A 196 4.78 -13.93 9.77
C TYR A 196 4.80 -12.89 10.89
N LEU A 197 3.66 -12.29 11.19
CA LEU A 197 3.52 -11.29 12.25
C LEU A 197 3.77 -11.87 13.65
N ASN A 198 3.39 -13.13 13.88
CA ASN A 198 3.53 -13.81 15.17
C ASN A 198 4.93 -14.41 15.39
N ASN A 199 5.70 -14.66 14.33
CA ASN A 199 7.07 -15.17 14.45
C ASN A 199 8.01 -14.05 14.85
N ASN A 200 8.16 -13.82 16.15
CA ASN A 200 9.03 -12.80 16.74
C ASN A 200 10.54 -13.00 16.46
N GLU A 201 10.96 -14.11 15.87
CA GLU A 201 12.38 -14.48 15.71
C GLU A 201 12.97 -14.17 14.32
N THR A 202 12.19 -13.88 13.32
CA THR A 202 12.71 -13.69 11.96
C THR A 202 12.79 -12.21 11.55
N ARG A 203 13.83 -11.55 12.02
CA ARG A 203 14.37 -10.32 11.42
C ARG A 203 15.16 -10.62 10.11
N LYS A 204 14.84 -11.68 9.39
CA LYS A 204 15.49 -12.04 8.12
C LYS A 204 14.43 -12.24 7.04
N LEU A 205 14.69 -11.65 5.89
CA LEU A 205 14.00 -11.88 4.63
C LEU A 205 13.67 -13.37 4.46
N ILE A 206 12.42 -13.74 4.60
CA ILE A 206 11.95 -15.03 4.08
C ILE A 206 11.58 -14.78 2.63
N ARG A 207 12.55 -14.95 1.73
CA ARG A 207 12.25 -15.28 0.35
C ARG A 207 11.72 -16.71 0.38
N ILE A 208 10.40 -16.88 0.38
CA ILE A 208 9.82 -18.18 0.05
C ILE A 208 10.12 -18.37 -1.44
N LYS A 209 11.23 -19.04 -1.74
CA LYS A 209 11.42 -19.64 -3.05
C LYS A 209 10.30 -20.67 -3.18
N THR A 210 9.40 -20.48 -4.12
CA THR A 210 8.65 -21.58 -4.72
C THR A 210 9.70 -22.37 -5.48
N ASP A 211 10.21 -23.43 -4.84
CA ASP A 211 10.95 -24.44 -5.58
C ASP A 211 10.00 -25.05 -6.61
N GLU A 212 10.50 -25.20 -7.80
CA GLU A 212 9.98 -25.67 -9.08
C GLU A 212 8.99 -26.83 -9.00
#